data_8b6d7f8e861cebf1ea07894c5dd04d50
#
_entry.id   8b6d7f8e861cebf1ea07894c5dd04d50
#
_cell.length_a   1.000
_cell.length_b   1.000
_cell.length_c   1.000
_cell.angle_alpha   90.00
_cell.angle_beta   90.00
_cell.angle_gamma   90.00
#
_symmetry.space_group_name_H-M   'P 1'
#
loop_
_entity.id
_entity.type
_entity.pdbx_description
1 polymer ?
#
loop_
_entity_poly.entity_id
_entity_poly.type
_entity_poly.pdbx_seq_one_letter_code
_entity_poly.pdbx_strand_id
1 'polypeptide(L)'
;RLSTQDFEVIKTEGSTRTATVLMLDQSLSMFMGGYFQAAKQVAMAMDSLIKTRYPKDILHVVVFSRRAREIKGKDLIYMSSSQREQGTNYQDALRMARKLLANQNCNNKEIILVSDGEPTAHCEGQGVYFQYPSSLRTLQMTMREVRACTSQGIIINTFMFDDSPFFTSFVTQMTRLNKGRVFFSDPDSLGEYLLMDYMTKKHKRIG
;
A
#
# COMPACT_ATOMS: atom_id res chain seq x y z
N ARG A 1 1.42 34.20 -44.27
CA ARG A 1 1.29 32.74 -44.55
C ARG A 1 1.72 32.02 -43.32
N LEU A 2 0.79 31.35 -42.62
CA LEU A 2 1.11 30.46 -41.52
C LEU A 2 1.87 29.27 -42.12
N SER A 3 3.04 28.98 -41.53
CA SER A 3 3.88 27.82 -41.83
C SER A 3 3.46 26.65 -40.95
N THR A 4 3.64 25.42 -41.40
CA THR A 4 3.44 24.21 -40.59
C THR A 4 4.36 24.13 -39.36
N GLN A 5 5.40 25.01 -39.26
CA GLN A 5 6.27 25.14 -38.11
C GLN A 5 5.69 26.01 -36.98
N ASP A 6 4.58 26.73 -37.25
CA ASP A 6 3.95 27.62 -36.26
C ASP A 6 2.91 26.87 -35.40
N PHE A 7 2.72 25.55 -35.60
CA PHE A 7 1.87 24.73 -34.79
C PHE A 7 2.70 24.03 -33.71
N GLU A 8 2.78 24.61 -32.52
CA GLU A 8 3.13 23.85 -31.33
C GLU A 8 2.06 22.79 -31.10
N VAL A 9 2.39 21.53 -31.36
CA VAL A 9 1.58 20.42 -30.90
C VAL A 9 1.71 20.37 -29.38
N ILE A 10 0.78 20.99 -28.67
CA ILE A 10 0.60 20.73 -27.25
C ILE A 10 0.23 19.25 -27.17
N LYS A 11 1.24 18.40 -26.94
CA LYS A 11 0.98 17.02 -26.54
C LYS A 11 0.16 17.12 -25.26
N THR A 12 -1.13 16.88 -25.37
CA THR A 12 -1.98 16.67 -24.21
C THR A 12 -1.39 15.47 -23.50
N GLU A 13 -0.64 15.74 -22.43
CA GLU A 13 -0.04 14.71 -21.59
C GLU A 13 -1.18 13.81 -21.14
N GLY A 14 -1.23 12.62 -21.70
CA GLY A 14 -2.19 11.60 -21.31
C GLY A 14 -1.87 11.18 -19.87
N SER A 15 -2.40 11.92 -18.89
CA SER A 15 -2.20 11.59 -17.49
C SER A 15 -2.72 10.16 -17.26
N THR A 16 -1.78 9.23 -17.15
CA THR A 16 -2.10 7.81 -16.93
C THR A 16 -2.81 7.66 -15.59
N ARG A 17 -4.06 7.20 -15.64
CA ARG A 17 -4.87 6.93 -14.46
C ARG A 17 -4.24 5.80 -13.65
N THR A 18 -4.07 6.02 -12.35
CA THR A 18 -3.56 5.03 -11.41
C THR A 18 -4.63 4.68 -10.39
N ALA A 19 -4.77 3.40 -10.07
CA ALA A 19 -5.54 2.96 -8.91
C ALA A 19 -4.58 2.45 -7.84
N THR A 20 -4.66 3.05 -6.68
CA THR A 20 -3.80 2.75 -5.52
C THR A 20 -4.64 2.23 -4.38
N VAL A 21 -4.20 1.14 -3.74
CA VAL A 21 -4.68 0.73 -2.43
C VAL A 21 -3.59 1.00 -1.41
N LEU A 22 -3.86 1.89 -0.47
CA LEU A 22 -3.01 2.12 0.69
C LEU A 22 -3.44 1.18 1.81
N MET A 23 -2.57 0.23 2.15
CA MET A 23 -2.77 -0.74 3.22
C MET A 23 -2.03 -0.29 4.47
N LEU A 24 -2.76 -0.05 5.55
CA LEU A 24 -2.22 0.41 6.83
C LEU A 24 -2.36 -0.68 7.88
N ASP A 25 -1.25 -1.12 8.40
CA ASP A 25 -1.21 -2.04 9.53
C ASP A 25 -1.74 -1.35 10.79
N GLN A 26 -2.68 -2.00 11.45
CA GLN A 26 -3.37 -1.56 12.65
C GLN A 26 -3.08 -2.54 13.80
N SER A 27 -2.00 -3.30 13.70
CA SER A 27 -1.56 -4.23 14.74
C SER A 27 -1.17 -3.50 16.03
N LEU A 28 -1.10 -4.25 17.12
CA LEU A 28 -0.76 -3.69 18.45
C LEU A 28 0.61 -3.01 18.44
N SER A 29 1.61 -3.58 17.76
CA SER A 29 2.97 -3.03 17.66
C SER A 29 2.99 -1.64 17.01
N MET A 30 2.23 -1.45 15.93
CA MET A 30 2.08 -0.15 15.25
C MET A 30 1.57 0.95 16.19
N PHE A 31 0.69 0.62 17.13
CA PHE A 31 0.22 1.58 18.14
C PHE A 31 1.25 1.81 19.25
N MET A 32 1.91 0.75 19.73
CA MET A 32 2.92 0.85 20.78
C MET A 32 4.15 1.65 20.32
N GLY A 33 4.56 1.50 19.07
CA GLY A 33 5.65 2.25 18.46
C GLY A 33 5.28 3.67 18.02
N GLY A 34 4.00 4.07 18.12
CA GLY A 34 3.53 5.36 17.61
C GLY A 34 3.42 5.44 16.07
N TYR A 35 3.74 4.36 15.37
CA TYR A 35 3.81 4.30 13.90
C TYR A 35 2.46 4.48 13.22
N PHE A 36 1.38 3.99 13.85
CA PHE A 36 0.04 4.09 13.29
C PHE A 36 -0.40 5.54 13.11
N GLN A 37 -0.01 6.44 14.03
CA GLN A 37 -0.39 7.86 13.92
C GLN A 37 0.31 8.51 12.71
N ALA A 38 1.59 8.23 12.49
CA ALA A 38 2.31 8.71 11.31
C ALA A 38 1.69 8.16 10.01
N ALA A 39 1.44 6.85 9.94
CA ALA A 39 0.79 6.22 8.79
C ALA A 39 -0.59 6.80 8.49
N LYS A 40 -1.39 7.09 9.51
CA LYS A 40 -2.69 7.75 9.40
C LYS A 40 -2.58 9.17 8.82
N GLN A 41 -1.62 9.98 9.31
CA GLN A 41 -1.38 11.33 8.79
C GLN A 41 -1.00 11.30 7.31
N VAL A 42 -0.12 10.39 6.94
CA VAL A 42 0.31 10.20 5.55
C VAL A 42 -0.84 9.76 4.65
N ALA A 43 -1.70 8.87 5.14
CA ALA A 43 -2.89 8.44 4.39
C ALA A 43 -3.86 9.60 4.13
N MET A 44 -4.06 10.46 5.12
CA MET A 44 -4.88 11.67 4.97
C MET A 44 -4.26 12.68 3.97
N ALA A 45 -2.94 12.87 4.04
CA ALA A 45 -2.21 13.73 3.13
C ALA A 45 -2.27 13.19 1.68
N MET A 46 -2.15 11.88 1.51
CA MET A 46 -2.26 11.22 0.21
C MET A 46 -3.67 11.32 -0.37
N ASP A 47 -4.71 11.14 0.44
CA ASP A 47 -6.11 11.33 0.02
C ASP A 47 -6.35 12.76 -0.46
N SER A 48 -5.84 13.76 0.26
CA SER A 48 -5.91 15.16 -0.13
C SER A 48 -5.13 15.45 -1.42
N LEU A 49 -3.90 14.95 -1.54
CA LEU A 49 -3.05 15.12 -2.72
C LEU A 49 -3.73 14.55 -3.98
N ILE A 50 -4.27 13.34 -3.89
CA ILE A 50 -4.93 12.69 -5.02
C ILE A 50 -6.17 13.47 -5.44
N LYS A 51 -7.02 13.87 -4.50
CA LYS A 51 -8.24 14.63 -4.78
C LYS A 51 -7.97 16.00 -5.41
N THR A 52 -6.88 16.66 -5.02
CA THR A 52 -6.58 18.02 -5.48
C THR A 52 -5.71 18.04 -6.73
N ARG A 53 -4.68 17.21 -6.82
CA ARG A 53 -3.71 17.22 -7.93
C ARG A 53 -3.92 16.14 -8.98
N TYR A 54 -4.49 15.00 -8.59
CA TYR A 54 -4.65 13.84 -9.46
C TYR A 54 -6.09 13.30 -9.46
N PRO A 55 -7.12 14.14 -9.77
CA PRO A 55 -8.54 13.79 -9.57
C PRO A 55 -9.01 12.60 -10.43
N LYS A 56 -8.22 12.20 -11.44
CA LYS A 56 -8.49 11.00 -12.23
C LYS A 56 -7.99 9.71 -11.57
N ASP A 57 -7.10 9.81 -10.57
CA ASP A 57 -6.58 8.67 -9.84
C ASP A 57 -7.58 8.18 -8.79
N ILE A 58 -7.43 6.94 -8.40
CA ILE A 58 -8.29 6.29 -7.42
C ILE A 58 -7.44 5.89 -6.23
N LEU A 59 -7.90 6.23 -5.03
CA LEU A 59 -7.33 5.78 -3.77
C LEU A 59 -8.39 5.01 -2.99
N HIS A 60 -8.04 3.78 -2.62
CA HIS A 60 -8.71 3.00 -1.59
C HIS A 60 -7.81 2.92 -0.37
N VAL A 61 -8.38 2.98 0.81
CA VAL A 61 -7.63 2.77 2.06
C VAL A 61 -8.14 1.50 2.73
N VAL A 62 -7.22 0.59 3.00
CA VAL A 62 -7.48 -0.66 3.70
C VAL A 62 -6.69 -0.65 5.00
N VAL A 63 -7.37 -0.79 6.11
CA VAL A 63 -6.72 -1.03 7.41
C VAL A 63 -6.82 -2.50 7.75
N PHE A 64 -5.80 -3.04 8.40
CA PHE A 64 -5.77 -4.45 8.73
C PHE A 64 -5.02 -4.73 10.03
N SER A 65 -5.47 -5.76 10.71
CA SER A 65 -4.83 -6.45 11.83
C SER A 65 -5.06 -7.95 11.66
N ARG A 66 -5.93 -8.59 12.39
CA ARG A 66 -6.38 -9.98 12.16
C ARG A 66 -7.26 -10.11 10.92
N ARG A 67 -8.03 -9.07 10.61
CA ARG A 67 -8.86 -8.95 9.42
C ARG A 67 -8.62 -7.62 8.73
N ALA A 68 -8.82 -7.61 7.43
CA ALA A 68 -8.77 -6.40 6.62
C ALA A 68 -10.16 -5.81 6.44
N ARG A 69 -10.22 -4.48 6.37
CA ARG A 69 -11.43 -3.73 6.04
C ARG A 69 -11.09 -2.48 5.25
N GLU A 70 -11.90 -2.17 4.26
CA GLU A 70 -11.82 -0.88 3.57
C GLU A 70 -12.45 0.21 4.45
N ILE A 71 -11.81 1.39 4.45
CA ILE A 71 -12.32 2.59 5.11
C ILE A 71 -12.28 3.77 4.16
N LYS A 72 -13.19 4.73 4.36
CA LYS A 72 -13.15 5.99 3.61
C LYS A 72 -12.08 6.90 4.23
N GLY A 73 -11.35 7.67 3.39
CA GLY A 73 -10.30 8.55 3.87
C GLY A 73 -10.72 9.49 5.01
N LYS A 74 -11.96 10.00 4.98
CA LYS A 74 -12.54 10.83 6.05
C LYS A 74 -12.70 10.11 7.38
N ASP A 75 -12.89 8.79 7.37
CA ASP A 75 -13.13 8.00 8.58
C ASP A 75 -11.81 7.66 9.31
N LEU A 76 -10.66 7.88 8.65
CA LEU A 76 -9.33 7.76 9.26
C LEU A 76 -9.19 8.64 10.51
N ILE A 77 -9.78 9.83 10.49
CA ILE A 77 -9.71 10.79 11.61
C ILE A 77 -10.23 10.16 12.91
N TYR A 78 -11.27 9.34 12.81
CA TYR A 78 -11.94 8.71 13.96
C TYR A 78 -11.26 7.42 14.44
N MET A 79 -10.25 6.94 13.74
CA MET A 79 -9.54 5.73 14.17
C MET A 79 -8.68 6.03 15.39
N SER A 80 -8.87 5.24 16.42
CA SER A 80 -8.18 5.38 17.71
C SER A 80 -7.52 4.07 18.14
N SER A 81 -6.68 4.16 19.18
CA SER A 81 -6.02 3.00 19.80
C SER A 81 -6.97 1.98 20.44
N SER A 82 -8.25 2.31 20.63
CA SER A 82 -9.25 1.37 21.14
C SER A 82 -9.61 0.25 20.15
N GLN A 83 -9.27 0.40 18.88
CA GLN A 83 -9.54 -0.57 17.80
C GLN A 83 -8.35 -1.49 17.50
N ARG A 84 -7.32 -1.46 18.36
CA ARG A 84 -6.12 -2.28 18.20
C ARG A 84 -6.41 -3.77 18.46
N GLU A 85 -5.88 -4.61 17.60
CA GLU A 85 -5.93 -6.07 17.73
C GLU A 85 -4.55 -6.67 17.55
N GLN A 86 -4.32 -7.82 18.17
CA GLN A 86 -3.10 -8.59 17.91
C GLN A 86 -3.18 -9.29 16.55
N GLY A 87 -2.05 -9.29 15.83
CA GLY A 87 -1.90 -10.01 14.58
C GLY A 87 -1.87 -9.10 13.36
N THR A 88 -1.06 -9.51 12.40
CA THR A 88 -0.76 -8.81 11.15
C THR A 88 -1.08 -9.74 9.99
N ASN A 89 -2.26 -9.59 9.37
CA ASN A 89 -2.77 -10.48 8.34
C ASN A 89 -2.60 -9.88 6.93
N TYR A 90 -1.38 -9.97 6.40
CA TYR A 90 -1.09 -9.51 5.03
C TYR A 90 -1.89 -10.26 3.98
N GLN A 91 -2.17 -11.55 4.20
CA GLN A 91 -2.95 -12.36 3.26
C GLN A 91 -4.34 -11.76 3.02
N ASP A 92 -5.07 -11.43 4.09
CA ASP A 92 -6.44 -10.91 4.00
C ASP A 92 -6.43 -9.49 3.40
N ALA A 93 -5.47 -8.66 3.81
CA ALA A 93 -5.29 -7.30 3.30
C ALA A 93 -4.94 -7.29 1.80
N LEU A 94 -3.98 -8.10 1.35
CA LEU A 94 -3.62 -8.22 -0.06
C LEU A 94 -4.78 -8.76 -0.90
N ARG A 95 -5.53 -9.73 -0.36
CA ARG A 95 -6.73 -10.27 -1.03
C ARG A 95 -7.79 -9.20 -1.22
N MET A 96 -8.05 -8.39 -0.20
CA MET A 96 -8.99 -7.28 -0.29
C MET A 96 -8.49 -6.21 -1.28
N ALA A 97 -7.24 -5.78 -1.17
CA ALA A 97 -6.65 -4.81 -2.07
C ALA A 97 -6.72 -5.26 -3.53
N ARG A 98 -6.38 -6.52 -3.81
CA ARG A 98 -6.48 -7.11 -5.14
C ARG A 98 -7.91 -7.09 -5.70
N LYS A 99 -8.93 -7.38 -4.87
CA LYS A 99 -10.34 -7.31 -5.26
C LYS A 99 -10.77 -5.88 -5.60
N LEU A 100 -10.36 -4.89 -4.80
CA LEU A 100 -10.66 -3.48 -5.05
C LEU A 100 -10.03 -3.01 -6.38
N LEU A 101 -8.77 -3.38 -6.64
CA LEU A 101 -8.07 -3.03 -7.86
C LEU A 101 -8.57 -3.79 -9.09
N ALA A 102 -9.10 -5.00 -8.95
CA ALA A 102 -9.68 -5.75 -10.07
C ALA A 102 -10.84 -5.01 -10.73
N ASN A 103 -11.64 -4.29 -9.94
CA ASN A 103 -12.81 -3.54 -10.41
C ASN A 103 -12.43 -2.18 -11.05
N GLN A 104 -11.14 -1.81 -11.07
CA GLN A 104 -10.70 -0.53 -11.64
C GLN A 104 -10.23 -0.69 -13.07
N ASN A 105 -10.82 0.09 -13.98
CA ASN A 105 -10.41 0.12 -15.39
C ASN A 105 -9.28 1.15 -15.56
N CYS A 106 -8.06 0.74 -15.23
CA CYS A 106 -6.84 1.54 -15.40
C CYS A 106 -5.62 0.63 -15.58
N ASN A 107 -4.61 1.17 -16.28
CA ASN A 107 -3.40 0.41 -16.63
C ASN A 107 -2.41 0.30 -15.45
N ASN A 108 -2.44 1.27 -14.55
CA ASN A 108 -1.53 1.31 -13.42
C ASN A 108 -2.28 0.94 -12.13
N LYS A 109 -1.90 -0.20 -11.55
CA LYS A 109 -2.46 -0.69 -10.29
C LYS A 109 -1.34 -0.91 -9.30
N GLU A 110 -1.46 -0.31 -8.13
CA GLU A 110 -0.44 -0.47 -7.09
C GLU A 110 -1.05 -0.62 -5.70
N ILE A 111 -0.31 -1.31 -4.87
CA ILE A 111 -0.53 -1.42 -3.43
C ILE A 111 0.63 -0.71 -2.75
N ILE A 112 0.33 0.13 -1.79
CA ILE A 112 1.30 0.71 -0.86
C ILE A 112 1.00 0.08 0.50
N LEU A 113 1.95 -0.72 1.00
CA LEU A 113 1.86 -1.38 2.30
C LEU A 113 2.69 -0.60 3.32
N VAL A 114 2.09 -0.23 4.44
CA VAL A 114 2.75 0.41 5.59
C VAL A 114 2.58 -0.47 6.81
N SER A 115 3.69 -0.95 7.40
CA SER A 115 3.69 -1.87 8.54
C SER A 115 5.02 -1.80 9.31
N ASP A 116 5.06 -2.36 10.51
CA ASP A 116 6.24 -2.44 11.36
C ASP A 116 6.73 -3.88 11.62
N GLY A 117 6.11 -4.88 10.96
CA GLY A 117 6.47 -6.23 11.33
C GLY A 117 6.09 -7.33 10.34
N GLU A 118 6.38 -8.54 10.76
CA GLU A 118 6.11 -9.76 10.01
C GLU A 118 4.62 -10.13 9.98
N PRO A 119 4.16 -10.84 8.93
CA PRO A 119 2.79 -11.36 8.93
C PRO A 119 2.64 -12.46 9.97
N THR A 120 1.88 -12.22 11.01
CA THR A 120 1.64 -13.15 12.13
C THR A 120 0.28 -13.83 12.08
N ALA A 121 -0.59 -13.44 11.14
CA ALA A 121 -1.91 -14.02 10.99
C ALA A 121 -2.24 -14.37 9.55
N HIS A 122 -3.12 -15.37 9.37
CA HIS A 122 -3.69 -15.75 8.08
C HIS A 122 -5.08 -16.33 8.25
N CYS A 123 -5.84 -16.39 7.15
CA CYS A 123 -7.17 -16.96 7.10
C CYS A 123 -7.14 -18.37 6.52
N GLU A 124 -7.77 -19.34 7.22
CA GLU A 124 -8.11 -20.65 6.66
C GLU A 124 -9.60 -20.95 6.90
N GLY A 125 -10.30 -21.29 5.81
CA GLY A 125 -11.76 -21.39 5.86
C GLY A 125 -12.39 -20.07 6.34
N GLN A 126 -13.18 -20.13 7.40
CA GLN A 126 -13.78 -18.96 8.03
C GLN A 126 -12.98 -18.44 9.24
N GLY A 127 -11.93 -19.16 9.65
CA GLY A 127 -11.11 -18.84 10.82
C GLY A 127 -9.96 -17.89 10.49
N VAL A 128 -9.42 -17.26 11.54
CA VAL A 128 -8.15 -16.53 11.50
C VAL A 128 -7.22 -17.19 12.49
N TYR A 129 -6.08 -17.64 11.97
CA TYR A 129 -4.97 -18.17 12.76
C TYR A 129 -4.00 -17.06 13.08
N PHE A 130 -3.56 -17.01 14.31
CA PHE A 130 -2.54 -16.08 14.80
C PHE A 130 -1.44 -16.86 15.51
N GLN A 131 -0.19 -16.57 15.15
CA GLN A 131 0.99 -17.15 15.81
C GLN A 131 2.16 -16.17 15.73
N TYR A 132 2.80 -15.93 16.87
CA TYR A 132 4.04 -15.17 16.95
C TYR A 132 5.14 -16.02 17.63
N PRO A 133 6.34 -16.09 17.05
CA PRO A 133 6.76 -15.62 15.71
C PRO A 133 5.96 -16.26 14.59
N SER A 134 6.04 -15.68 13.39
CA SER A 134 5.29 -16.12 12.21
C SER A 134 5.48 -17.60 11.89
N SER A 135 4.37 -18.29 11.67
CA SER A 135 4.43 -19.66 11.17
C SER A 135 4.80 -19.71 9.68
N LEU A 136 5.47 -20.79 9.27
CA LEU A 136 5.74 -21.05 7.86
C LEU A 136 4.46 -21.00 7.00
N ARG A 137 3.35 -21.48 7.56
CA ARG A 137 2.04 -21.46 6.90
C ARG A 137 1.57 -20.03 6.63
N THR A 138 1.70 -19.11 7.61
CA THR A 138 1.35 -17.70 7.44
C THR A 138 2.16 -17.05 6.32
N LEU A 139 3.48 -17.30 6.31
CA LEU A 139 4.37 -16.79 5.25
C LEU A 139 3.96 -17.32 3.87
N GLN A 140 3.68 -18.63 3.75
CA GLN A 140 3.23 -19.25 2.49
C GLN A 140 1.90 -18.66 2.00
N MET A 141 0.93 -18.45 2.88
CA MET A 141 -0.37 -17.89 2.54
C MET A 141 -0.25 -16.43 2.08
N THR A 142 0.62 -15.65 2.74
CA THR A 142 0.95 -14.27 2.31
C THR A 142 1.60 -14.29 0.92
N MET A 143 2.63 -15.10 0.71
CA MET A 143 3.34 -15.17 -0.57
C MET A 143 2.45 -15.67 -1.72
N ARG A 144 1.43 -16.47 -1.43
CA ARG A 144 0.40 -16.86 -2.42
C ARG A 144 -0.39 -15.66 -2.90
N GLU A 145 -0.81 -14.75 -2.01
CA GLU A 145 -1.52 -13.53 -2.42
C GLU A 145 -0.59 -12.53 -3.11
N VAL A 146 0.69 -12.46 -2.72
CA VAL A 146 1.70 -11.66 -3.47
C VAL A 146 1.81 -12.14 -4.91
N ARG A 147 1.88 -13.47 -5.14
CA ARG A 147 1.87 -14.03 -6.50
C ARG A 147 0.59 -13.70 -7.26
N ALA A 148 -0.57 -13.75 -6.59
CA ALA A 148 -1.84 -13.41 -7.20
C ALA A 148 -1.93 -11.92 -7.57
N CYS A 149 -1.37 -11.01 -6.78
CA CYS A 149 -1.22 -9.60 -7.15
C CYS A 149 -0.31 -9.43 -8.37
N THR A 150 0.85 -10.10 -8.35
CA THR A 150 1.84 -10.05 -9.44
C THR A 150 1.26 -10.53 -10.77
N SER A 151 0.50 -11.63 -10.76
CA SER A 151 -0.14 -12.17 -11.98
C SER A 151 -1.21 -11.24 -12.56
N GLN A 152 -1.71 -10.30 -11.78
CA GLN A 152 -2.66 -9.26 -12.22
C GLN A 152 -1.99 -7.92 -12.54
N GLY A 153 -0.66 -7.88 -12.60
CA GLY A 153 0.11 -6.66 -12.88
C GLY A 153 0.07 -5.62 -11.76
N ILE A 154 -0.30 -6.03 -10.54
CA ILE A 154 -0.36 -5.13 -9.38
C ILE A 154 1.02 -5.06 -8.74
N ILE A 155 1.60 -3.85 -8.64
CA ILE A 155 2.89 -3.60 -7.99
C ILE A 155 2.66 -3.35 -6.50
N ILE A 156 3.49 -3.96 -5.64
CA ILE A 156 3.43 -3.78 -4.18
C ILE A 156 4.68 -3.01 -3.74
N ASN A 157 4.50 -1.79 -3.27
CA ASN A 157 5.55 -0.99 -2.65
C ASN A 157 5.34 -1.01 -1.14
N THR A 158 6.40 -1.27 -0.40
CA THR A 158 6.33 -1.54 1.04
C THR A 158 7.15 -0.50 1.80
N PHE A 159 6.54 0.14 2.78
CA PHE A 159 7.15 1.10 3.70
C PHE A 159 7.16 0.47 5.09
N MET A 160 8.36 0.31 5.65
CA MET A 160 8.60 -0.48 6.85
C MET A 160 9.26 0.36 7.94
N PHE A 161 8.82 0.15 9.17
CA PHE A 161 9.38 0.77 10.36
C PHE A 161 10.37 -0.14 11.12
N ASP A 162 10.41 -1.45 10.77
CA ASP A 162 11.33 -2.41 11.35
C ASP A 162 12.28 -2.95 10.28
N ASP A 163 13.57 -3.04 10.62
CA ASP A 163 14.66 -3.54 9.78
C ASP A 163 15.27 -4.85 10.31
N SER A 164 14.58 -5.54 11.20
CA SER A 164 15.04 -6.81 11.74
C SER A 164 15.42 -7.81 10.61
N PRO A 165 16.48 -8.62 10.78
CA PRO A 165 17.01 -9.47 9.70
C PRO A 165 15.98 -10.45 9.13
N PHE A 166 15.14 -11.03 9.99
CA PHE A 166 14.09 -11.96 9.57
C PHE A 166 13.06 -11.25 8.68
N PHE A 167 12.62 -10.09 9.11
CA PHE A 167 11.59 -9.34 8.41
C PHE A 167 12.11 -8.74 7.11
N THR A 168 13.33 -8.19 7.12
CA THR A 168 14.03 -7.71 5.92
C THR A 168 14.15 -8.81 4.87
N SER A 169 14.47 -10.04 5.30
CA SER A 169 14.50 -11.22 4.41
C SER A 169 13.14 -11.50 3.76
N PHE A 170 12.06 -11.46 4.54
CA PHE A 170 10.71 -11.70 4.05
C PHE A 170 10.26 -10.64 3.05
N VAL A 171 10.42 -9.34 3.36
CA VAL A 171 10.00 -8.26 2.44
C VAL A 171 10.87 -8.21 1.18
N THR A 172 12.15 -8.57 1.29
CA THR A 172 13.04 -8.73 0.13
C THR A 172 12.54 -9.83 -0.79
N GLN A 173 12.07 -10.95 -0.23
CA GLN A 173 11.49 -12.04 -1.00
C GLN A 173 10.18 -11.63 -1.69
N MET A 174 9.32 -10.87 -1.02
CA MET A 174 8.12 -10.26 -1.62
C MET A 174 8.48 -9.38 -2.81
N THR A 175 9.46 -8.50 -2.63
CA THR A 175 9.92 -7.54 -3.65
C THR A 175 10.50 -8.23 -4.87
N ARG A 176 11.33 -9.26 -4.68
CA ARG A 176 11.88 -10.07 -5.79
C ARG A 176 10.76 -10.73 -6.62
N LEU A 177 9.71 -11.20 -5.95
CA LEU A 177 8.58 -11.84 -6.62
C LEU A 177 7.68 -10.85 -7.35
N ASN A 178 7.42 -9.71 -6.76
CA ASN A 178 6.45 -8.72 -7.26
C ASN A 178 7.08 -7.60 -8.09
N LYS A 179 8.40 -7.42 -8.05
CA LYS A 179 9.15 -6.31 -8.66
C LYS A 179 8.77 -4.93 -8.11
N GLY A 180 8.16 -4.87 -6.94
CA GLY A 180 7.92 -3.65 -6.19
C GLY A 180 9.19 -3.15 -5.49
N ARG A 181 9.04 -2.20 -4.58
CA ARG A 181 10.14 -1.61 -3.81
C ARG A 181 9.87 -1.70 -2.32
N VAL A 182 10.95 -1.76 -1.55
CA VAL A 182 10.92 -1.67 -0.08
C VAL A 182 11.64 -0.40 0.33
N PHE A 183 11.06 0.32 1.27
CA PHE A 183 11.62 1.49 1.91
C PHE A 183 11.58 1.28 3.42
N PHE A 184 12.72 1.42 4.06
CA PHE A 184 12.80 1.49 5.51
C PHE A 184 12.77 2.95 5.92
N SER A 185 11.91 3.31 6.83
CA SER A 185 11.63 4.69 7.19
C SER A 185 11.32 4.79 8.68
N ASP A 186 11.60 5.92 9.27
CA ASP A 186 11.06 6.31 10.56
C ASP A 186 9.70 7.03 10.41
N PRO A 187 8.95 7.21 11.52
CA PRO A 187 7.65 7.87 11.47
C PRO A 187 7.69 9.29 10.91
N ASP A 188 8.76 10.03 11.16
CA ASP A 188 8.88 11.44 10.78
C ASP A 188 9.12 11.60 9.28
N SER A 189 9.88 10.69 8.67
CA SER A 189 10.21 10.71 7.25
C SER A 189 9.26 9.94 6.33
N LEU A 190 8.35 9.10 6.88
CA LEU A 190 7.42 8.30 6.09
C LEU A 190 6.63 9.14 5.07
N GLY A 191 6.12 10.30 5.51
CA GLY A 191 5.31 11.18 4.66
C GLY A 191 6.06 11.69 3.46
N GLU A 192 7.29 12.14 3.67
CA GLU A 192 8.15 12.63 2.61
C GLU A 192 8.44 11.53 1.59
N TYR A 193 8.92 10.37 2.04
CA TYR A 193 9.24 9.26 1.15
C TYR A 193 8.03 8.76 0.35
N LEU A 194 6.89 8.58 0.98
CA LEU A 194 5.70 8.03 0.33
C LEU A 194 5.10 9.01 -0.69
N LEU A 195 4.95 10.28 -0.32
CA LEU A 195 4.39 11.30 -1.21
C LEU A 195 5.35 11.62 -2.36
N MET A 196 6.66 11.71 -2.09
CA MET A 196 7.67 11.92 -3.12
C MET A 196 7.72 10.74 -4.10
N ASP A 197 7.64 9.51 -3.60
CA ASP A 197 7.59 8.32 -4.46
C ASP A 197 6.37 8.34 -5.38
N TYR A 198 5.20 8.68 -4.85
CA TYR A 198 3.98 8.79 -5.62
C TYR A 198 4.09 9.86 -6.70
N MET A 199 4.52 11.08 -6.36
CA MET A 199 4.68 12.19 -7.30
C MET A 199 5.73 11.92 -8.37
N THR A 200 6.89 11.36 -7.99
CA THR A 200 7.98 11.04 -8.91
C THR A 200 7.55 10.00 -9.96
N LYS A 201 6.76 9.01 -9.55
CA LYS A 201 6.18 8.03 -10.50
C LYS A 201 5.25 8.69 -11.50
N LYS A 202 4.49 9.67 -11.08
CA LYS A 202 3.60 10.43 -11.97
C LYS A 202 4.39 11.20 -13.03
N HIS A 203 5.46 11.90 -12.63
CA HIS A 203 6.29 12.64 -13.56
C HIS A 203 7.05 11.75 -14.55
N LYS A 204 7.63 10.64 -14.11
CA LYS A 204 8.38 9.70 -14.98
C LYS A 204 7.50 9.00 -16.04
N ARG A 205 6.19 8.96 -15.84
CA ARG A 205 5.24 8.32 -16.78
C ARG A 205 4.66 9.29 -17.80
N ILE A 206 5.03 10.57 -17.70
CA ILE A 206 4.64 11.65 -18.60
C ILE A 206 5.73 11.91 -19.66
N GLY A 207 6.95 11.47 -19.44
CA GLY A 207 8.09 11.51 -20.39
C GLY A 207 8.30 10.16 -21.01
#